data_5f63b7f9dad87b46c18547ea85a323f9
#
_entry.id   5f63b7f9dad87b46c18547ea85a323f9
#
_cell.length_a   1.000
_cell.length_b   1.000
_cell.length_c   1.000
_cell.angle_alpha   90.00
_cell.angle_beta   90.00
_cell.angle_gamma   90.00
#
_symmetry.space_group_name_H-M   'P 1'
#
loop_
_entity.id
_entity.type
_entity.pdbx_description
1 polymer ?
#
loop_
_entity_poly.entity_id
_entity_poly.type
_entity_poly.pdbx_seq_one_letter_code
_entity_poly.pdbx_strand_id
1 'polypeptide(L)'
;LICTNSSEQSQIAYKAIREFAMQVDPTCSNRMGGKYFRMTRNGLNWQPGHPMKGEIKCMAAGKTSKDGLYASVVHADEHGQAGYVNAHSDMQAAVDTCWGSTGPRREKLLLHTTTAGRIKEGPYKTKLEQVEASLMSEMQYPLGQPHRTPDDYWCAFLLQLDKWELTDDLTKLDDPELFKKVNRSIGTTVQPTYYRERLHEAATGTEDTKQEVLTKDFNMWQTGKVTKWITGDRIRPLQVAKRIEDCKYIDQGRERWKTFCGMDFSHGDDLYAHGYLAVDYLPSNTMRGRFFFDCDAWVLEKTMMESPNRPLYEEWIAGGWLKVCPGEVFDSIYSVNRLGELTEQGVNIVMFNYDPAQSVQPINQLKAWLQTLFQKQRTDLSAKDIADMIQRMVVPISQTAMSQNPIIGHIEEMILRPDPWIEFSSNPLIPWCFGNCAVEMGNSDLRRIVKGGPVPTHKIDIVHALEDALHGFDITEGRVSE
;
A
#
# COMPACT_ATOMS: atom_id res chain seq x y z
N LEU A 1 0.53 1.11 -31.64
CA LEU A 1 0.86 2.04 -30.57
C LEU A 1 1.80 1.36 -29.60
N ILE A 2 2.80 2.10 -29.11
CA ILE A 2 3.75 1.65 -28.08
C ILE A 2 3.48 2.49 -26.84
N CYS A 3 3.00 1.86 -25.78
CA CYS A 3 2.66 2.51 -24.51
C CYS A 3 3.70 2.13 -23.45
N THR A 4 4.26 3.13 -22.75
CA THR A 4 5.28 2.95 -21.73
C THR A 4 5.07 3.96 -20.58
N ASN A 5 5.69 3.74 -19.44
CA ASN A 5 5.62 4.67 -18.31
C ASN A 5 6.26 6.04 -18.62
N SER A 6 7.30 6.08 -19.45
CA SER A 6 7.98 7.32 -19.83
C SER A 6 8.22 7.43 -21.34
N SER A 7 8.44 8.65 -21.84
CA SER A 7 8.78 8.86 -23.24
C SER A 7 10.16 8.29 -23.60
N GLU A 8 11.08 8.17 -22.65
CA GLU A 8 12.41 7.59 -22.85
C GLU A 8 12.31 6.09 -23.06
N GLN A 9 11.53 5.38 -22.26
CA GLN A 9 11.28 3.95 -22.43
C GLN A 9 10.63 3.65 -23.79
N SER A 10 9.66 4.46 -24.23
CA SER A 10 9.04 4.27 -25.54
C SER A 10 10.05 4.41 -26.69
N GLN A 11 11.09 5.21 -26.51
CA GLN A 11 12.16 5.35 -27.50
C GLN A 11 13.04 4.10 -27.59
N ILE A 12 13.19 3.33 -26.50
CA ILE A 12 13.97 2.07 -26.50
C ILE A 12 13.31 1.05 -27.44
N ALA A 13 12.02 0.79 -27.25
CA ALA A 13 11.25 -0.10 -28.11
C ALA A 13 11.20 0.43 -29.55
N TYR A 14 11.05 1.73 -29.72
CA TYR A 14 11.00 2.35 -31.04
C TYR A 14 12.35 2.31 -31.77
N LYS A 15 13.48 2.32 -31.04
CA LYS A 15 14.83 2.26 -31.63
C LYS A 15 15.03 1.00 -32.48
N ALA A 16 14.62 -0.16 -32.00
CA ALA A 16 14.68 -1.41 -32.76
C ALA A 16 13.86 -1.33 -34.07
N ILE A 17 12.66 -0.75 -33.99
CA ILE A 17 11.80 -0.54 -35.16
C ILE A 17 12.46 0.42 -36.16
N ARG A 18 13.09 1.47 -35.68
CA ARG A 18 13.86 2.41 -36.52
C ARG A 18 14.99 1.74 -37.26
N GLU A 19 15.80 0.96 -36.54
CA GLU A 19 16.93 0.24 -37.12
C GLU A 19 16.45 -0.73 -38.20
N PHE A 20 15.37 -1.45 -37.96
CA PHE A 20 14.76 -2.33 -38.94
C PHE A 20 14.22 -1.56 -40.17
N ALA A 21 13.53 -0.46 -39.94
CA ALA A 21 13.03 0.41 -41.02
C ALA A 21 14.16 0.98 -41.88
N MET A 22 15.29 1.34 -41.27
CA MET A 22 16.49 1.83 -41.98
C MET A 22 17.18 0.75 -42.80
N GLN A 23 17.10 -0.53 -42.42
CA GLN A 23 17.58 -1.63 -43.27
C GLN A 23 16.75 -1.80 -44.52
N VAL A 24 15.44 -1.59 -44.43
CA VAL A 24 14.50 -1.70 -45.57
C VAL A 24 14.51 -0.44 -46.45
N ASP A 25 14.62 0.72 -45.79
CA ASP A 25 14.61 2.03 -46.44
C ASP A 25 15.66 2.96 -45.81
N PRO A 26 16.92 2.87 -46.28
CA PRO A 26 18.05 3.59 -45.65
C PRO A 26 17.88 5.11 -45.60
N THR A 27 17.02 5.66 -46.43
CA THR A 27 16.80 7.11 -46.48
C THR A 27 15.59 7.58 -45.68
N CYS A 28 14.88 6.68 -44.98
CA CYS A 28 13.64 7.00 -44.27
C CYS A 28 13.83 8.03 -43.15
N SER A 29 15.06 8.22 -42.62
CA SER A 29 15.42 9.22 -41.60
C SER A 29 15.66 10.62 -42.17
N ASN A 30 15.73 10.79 -43.53
CA ASN A 30 15.90 12.08 -44.16
C ASN A 30 14.68 12.99 -43.88
N ARG A 31 14.88 14.31 -43.94
CA ARG A 31 13.83 15.31 -43.68
C ARG A 31 12.57 15.11 -44.51
N MET A 32 12.71 14.67 -45.76
CA MET A 32 11.62 14.38 -46.68
C MET A 32 11.11 12.95 -46.59
N GLY A 33 11.77 12.09 -45.79
CA GLY A 33 11.54 10.66 -45.71
C GLY A 33 12.29 9.88 -46.78
N GLY A 34 12.15 8.55 -46.80
CA GLY A 34 12.73 7.66 -47.76
C GLY A 34 11.77 7.24 -48.86
N LYS A 35 12.05 6.10 -49.50
CA LYS A 35 11.24 5.52 -50.54
C LYS A 35 9.88 5.02 -50.05
N TYR A 36 9.87 4.39 -48.84
CA TYR A 36 8.68 3.76 -48.28
C TYR A 36 8.19 4.46 -47.05
N PHE A 37 9.10 4.91 -46.19
CA PHE A 37 8.80 5.40 -44.83
C PHE A 37 9.25 6.84 -44.61
N ARG A 38 8.50 7.53 -43.76
CA ARG A 38 8.91 8.79 -43.16
C ARG A 38 9.03 8.60 -41.66
N MET A 39 10.24 8.77 -41.16
CA MET A 39 10.56 8.62 -39.74
C MET A 39 10.43 9.98 -39.04
N THR A 40 9.82 9.96 -37.87
CA THR A 40 9.73 11.11 -36.96
C THR A 40 10.40 10.75 -35.62
N ARG A 41 10.53 11.73 -34.73
CA ARG A 41 11.05 11.47 -33.36
C ARG A 41 10.23 10.41 -32.59
N ASN A 42 8.91 10.41 -32.77
CA ASN A 42 7.99 9.61 -31.95
C ASN A 42 7.15 8.63 -32.79
N GLY A 43 7.53 8.37 -34.04
CA GLY A 43 6.78 7.44 -34.86
C GLY A 43 7.35 7.25 -36.26
N LEU A 44 6.79 6.26 -36.93
CA LEU A 44 7.11 5.88 -38.32
C LEU A 44 5.80 5.84 -39.13
N ASN A 45 5.78 6.51 -40.26
CA ASN A 45 4.64 6.58 -41.15
C ASN A 45 5.03 6.06 -42.54
N TRP A 46 4.05 5.56 -43.31
CA TRP A 46 4.22 5.41 -44.74
C TRP A 46 4.43 6.77 -45.39
N GLN A 47 5.17 6.80 -46.50
CA GLN A 47 5.31 8.01 -47.29
C GLN A 47 3.94 8.49 -47.81
N PRO A 48 3.71 9.81 -47.89
CA PRO A 48 2.55 10.36 -48.54
C PRO A 48 2.39 9.81 -49.96
N GLY A 49 1.19 9.31 -50.29
CA GLY A 49 0.91 8.69 -51.60
C GLY A 49 1.19 7.18 -51.66
N HIS A 50 1.80 6.57 -50.66
CA HIS A 50 1.95 5.11 -50.59
C HIS A 50 0.57 4.44 -50.46
N PRO A 51 0.28 3.32 -51.20
CA PRO A 51 -1.01 2.64 -51.14
C PRO A 51 -1.32 2.08 -49.75
N MET A 52 -0.29 1.63 -49.04
CA MET A 52 -0.44 1.19 -47.64
C MET A 52 -0.62 2.41 -46.71
N LYS A 53 -1.51 2.25 -45.75
CA LYS A 53 -1.78 3.26 -44.69
C LYS A 53 -1.47 2.68 -43.35
N GLY A 54 -1.01 3.52 -42.45
CA GLY A 54 -0.72 3.15 -41.09
C GLY A 54 0.45 3.93 -40.51
N GLU A 55 0.53 3.94 -39.20
CA GLU A 55 1.61 4.57 -38.46
C GLU A 55 2.01 3.72 -37.23
N ILE A 56 3.25 3.82 -36.83
CA ILE A 56 3.73 3.39 -35.50
C ILE A 56 3.92 4.66 -34.69
N LYS A 57 3.38 4.68 -33.48
CA LYS A 57 3.40 5.87 -32.62
C LYS A 57 3.79 5.48 -31.19
N CYS A 58 4.74 6.21 -30.62
CA CYS A 58 5.15 6.10 -29.25
C CYS A 58 4.32 7.01 -28.37
N MET A 59 3.85 6.47 -27.24
CA MET A 59 3.01 7.18 -26.28
C MET A 59 3.55 6.95 -24.87
N ALA A 60 3.72 8.01 -24.12
CA ALA A 60 4.00 7.93 -22.69
C ALA A 60 2.69 7.94 -21.89
N ALA A 61 2.69 7.32 -20.73
CA ALA A 61 1.62 7.39 -19.75
C ALA A 61 1.19 8.84 -19.48
N GLY A 62 0.86 9.50 -18.73
CA GLY A 62 0.65 10.89 -18.33
C GLY A 62 0.28 11.94 -19.41
N LYS A 63 0.20 11.64 -20.69
CA LYS A 63 -0.23 12.61 -21.72
C LYS A 63 -1.73 12.57 -21.92
N THR A 64 -2.39 13.64 -21.56
CA THR A 64 -3.80 13.94 -21.84
C THR A 64 -4.08 13.96 -23.35
N SER A 65 -5.21 13.41 -23.77
CA SER A 65 -5.68 13.30 -25.16
C SER A 65 -5.17 12.07 -25.90
N LYS A 66 -5.74 10.94 -25.53
CA LYS A 66 -5.58 9.65 -26.24
C LYS A 66 -6.85 9.27 -27.01
N ASP A 67 -7.84 10.16 -26.99
CA ASP A 67 -9.10 9.97 -27.72
C ASP A 67 -8.89 10.12 -29.23
N GLY A 68 -9.66 9.39 -30.02
CA GLY A 68 -9.59 9.43 -31.49
C GLY A 68 -8.49 8.56 -32.09
N LEU A 69 -7.86 7.69 -31.35
CA LEU A 69 -6.91 6.69 -31.85
C LEU A 69 -7.67 5.56 -32.55
N TYR A 70 -6.99 4.91 -33.52
CA TYR A 70 -7.55 3.80 -34.31
C TYR A 70 -6.49 2.71 -34.47
N ALA A 71 -6.15 2.05 -33.36
CA ALA A 71 -5.08 1.08 -33.31
C ALA A 71 -5.48 -0.32 -33.83
N SER A 72 -4.53 -1.05 -34.39
CA SER A 72 -4.64 -2.49 -34.63
C SER A 72 -3.78 -3.28 -33.62
N VAL A 73 -2.66 -2.70 -33.22
CA VAL A 73 -1.75 -3.30 -32.24
C VAL A 73 -1.46 -2.28 -31.16
N VAL A 74 -1.57 -2.70 -29.90
CA VAL A 74 -1.15 -1.94 -28.71
C VAL A 74 -0.05 -2.76 -28.03
N HIS A 75 1.12 -2.17 -27.86
CA HIS A 75 2.23 -2.76 -27.13
C HIS A 75 2.41 -1.98 -25.81
N ALA A 76 2.13 -2.63 -24.71
CA ALA A 76 2.37 -2.13 -23.37
C ALA A 76 3.71 -2.69 -22.87
N ASP A 77 4.73 -1.84 -22.87
CA ASP A 77 6.09 -2.23 -22.48
C ASP A 77 6.40 -1.79 -21.04
N GLU A 78 7.05 -2.65 -20.27
CA GLU A 78 7.34 -2.50 -18.85
C GLU A 78 6.09 -2.21 -18.00
N HIS A 79 4.97 -2.84 -18.34
CA HIS A 79 3.69 -2.64 -17.65
C HIS A 79 3.72 -3.07 -16.17
N GLY A 80 4.52 -4.08 -15.83
CA GLY A 80 4.69 -4.55 -14.45
C GLY A 80 5.38 -3.55 -13.51
N GLN A 81 6.00 -2.51 -14.06
CA GLN A 81 6.60 -1.42 -13.30
C GLN A 81 5.65 -0.22 -13.10
N ALA A 82 4.44 -0.30 -13.63
CA ALA A 82 3.43 0.74 -13.45
C ALA A 82 2.92 0.73 -12.00
N GLY A 83 3.19 1.79 -11.26
CA GLY A 83 2.68 2.01 -9.92
C GLY A 83 1.24 2.52 -9.92
N TYR A 84 0.56 2.36 -8.80
CA TYR A 84 -0.67 3.10 -8.53
C TYR A 84 -0.30 4.49 -8.03
N VAL A 85 -0.77 5.50 -8.74
CA VAL A 85 -0.84 6.86 -8.21
C VAL A 85 -2.34 7.15 -8.04
N ASN A 86 -2.78 7.39 -6.81
CA ASN A 86 -4.17 7.69 -6.45
C ASN A 86 -5.19 6.62 -6.93
N ALA A 87 -4.89 5.34 -6.71
CA ALA A 87 -5.70 4.19 -7.10
C ALA A 87 -5.87 3.96 -8.63
N HIS A 88 -5.28 4.81 -9.46
CA HIS A 88 -5.24 4.60 -10.91
C HIS A 88 -3.80 4.72 -11.42
N SER A 89 -3.36 3.72 -12.16
CA SER A 89 -2.10 3.79 -12.89
C SER A 89 -2.32 4.56 -14.18
N ASP A 90 -1.58 5.64 -14.40
CA ASP A 90 -1.59 6.38 -15.67
C ASP A 90 -1.25 5.46 -16.84
N MET A 91 -0.39 4.47 -16.62
CA MET A 91 -0.03 3.47 -17.61
C MET A 91 -1.22 2.55 -17.93
N GLN A 92 -1.94 2.05 -16.92
CA GLN A 92 -3.12 1.22 -17.13
C GLN A 92 -4.21 1.99 -17.88
N ALA A 93 -4.51 3.22 -17.47
CA ALA A 93 -5.48 4.08 -18.14
C ALA A 93 -5.08 4.35 -19.62
N ALA A 94 -3.77 4.53 -19.87
CA ALA A 94 -3.25 4.68 -21.22
C ALA A 94 -3.45 3.42 -22.07
N VAL A 95 -3.15 2.25 -21.53
CA VAL A 95 -3.32 0.96 -22.20
C VAL A 95 -4.80 0.71 -22.47
N ASP A 96 -5.69 0.94 -21.49
CA ASP A 96 -7.13 0.73 -21.65
C ASP A 96 -7.73 1.64 -22.73
N THR A 97 -7.34 2.92 -22.75
CA THR A 97 -7.76 3.87 -23.78
C THR A 97 -7.27 3.43 -25.17
N CYS A 98 -6.00 3.05 -25.29
CA CYS A 98 -5.45 2.57 -26.54
C CYS A 98 -6.09 1.26 -26.99
N TRP A 99 -6.35 0.33 -26.07
CA TRP A 99 -7.05 -0.93 -26.37
C TRP A 99 -8.50 -0.68 -26.77
N GLY A 100 -9.22 0.21 -26.10
CA GLY A 100 -10.57 0.63 -26.50
C GLY A 100 -10.62 1.15 -27.94
N SER A 101 -9.55 1.84 -28.40
CA SER A 101 -9.43 2.33 -29.77
C SER A 101 -9.34 1.24 -30.85
N THR A 102 -9.09 -0.01 -30.46
CA THR A 102 -9.03 -1.16 -31.39
C THR A 102 -10.40 -1.73 -31.73
N GLY A 103 -11.47 -1.28 -31.06
CA GLY A 103 -12.83 -1.83 -31.21
C GLY A 103 -13.31 -2.05 -32.66
N PRO A 104 -13.12 -1.07 -33.58
CA PRO A 104 -13.53 -1.21 -34.99
C PRO A 104 -12.64 -2.15 -35.82
N ARG A 105 -11.56 -2.68 -35.28
CA ARG A 105 -10.64 -3.58 -36.01
C ARG A 105 -11.11 -5.03 -35.93
N ARG A 106 -11.05 -5.74 -37.04
CA ARG A 106 -11.32 -7.19 -37.12
C ARG A 106 -10.19 -7.98 -36.44
N GLU A 107 -8.94 -7.60 -36.77
CA GLU A 107 -7.73 -8.19 -36.20
C GLU A 107 -7.11 -7.16 -35.29
N LYS A 108 -6.90 -7.55 -34.03
CA LYS A 108 -6.34 -6.69 -33.00
C LYS A 108 -5.46 -7.50 -32.06
N LEU A 109 -4.41 -6.86 -31.57
CA LEU A 109 -3.45 -7.47 -30.65
C LEU A 109 -3.11 -6.49 -29.53
N LEU A 110 -3.18 -6.97 -28.30
CA LEU A 110 -2.58 -6.32 -27.14
C LEU A 110 -1.39 -7.16 -26.70
N LEU A 111 -0.19 -6.60 -26.76
CA LEU A 111 1.04 -7.22 -26.35
C LEU A 111 1.53 -6.56 -25.06
N HIS A 112 1.79 -7.37 -24.05
CA HIS A 112 2.45 -6.95 -22.81
C HIS A 112 3.85 -7.54 -22.76
N THR A 113 4.86 -6.70 -22.53
CA THR A 113 6.22 -7.12 -22.23
C THR A 113 6.67 -6.46 -20.94
N THR A 114 7.26 -7.23 -20.03
CA THR A 114 7.73 -6.70 -18.74
C THR A 114 8.67 -7.65 -18.02
N THR A 115 9.49 -7.11 -17.17
CA THR A 115 10.15 -7.83 -16.08
C THR A 115 9.30 -7.74 -14.81
N ALA A 116 9.63 -8.55 -13.79
CA ALA A 116 9.06 -8.39 -12.47
C ALA A 116 9.31 -6.98 -11.92
N GLY A 117 8.42 -6.51 -11.08
CA GLY A 117 8.46 -5.19 -10.48
C GLY A 117 8.64 -5.25 -8.96
N ARG A 118 8.75 -4.07 -8.35
CA ARG A 118 8.77 -3.90 -6.89
C ARG A 118 7.36 -3.75 -6.28
N ILE A 119 6.33 -3.75 -7.11
CA ILE A 119 4.94 -3.49 -6.69
C ILE A 119 4.21 -4.82 -6.65
N LYS A 120 3.89 -5.31 -5.44
CA LYS A 120 3.10 -6.55 -5.25
C LYS A 120 1.63 -6.41 -5.64
N GLU A 121 1.10 -5.21 -5.61
CA GLU A 121 -0.29 -4.91 -5.94
C GLU A 121 -0.31 -3.92 -7.11
N GLY A 122 -1.05 -4.24 -8.14
CA GLY A 122 -1.14 -3.38 -9.31
C GLY A 122 -1.92 -4.07 -10.42
N PRO A 123 -2.40 -3.30 -11.41
CA PRO A 123 -3.23 -3.83 -12.49
C PRO A 123 -2.55 -4.94 -13.27
N TYR A 124 -1.23 -4.87 -13.39
CA TYR A 124 -0.47 -5.93 -14.06
C TYR A 124 -0.37 -7.19 -13.21
N LYS A 125 -0.23 -7.09 -11.88
CA LYS A 125 -0.16 -8.25 -10.98
C LYS A 125 -1.47 -9.05 -11.02
N THR A 126 -2.61 -8.39 -10.98
CA THR A 126 -3.93 -9.02 -11.17
C THR A 126 -4.02 -9.72 -12.52
N LYS A 127 -3.53 -9.08 -13.58
CA LYS A 127 -3.50 -9.68 -14.93
C LYS A 127 -2.56 -10.90 -15.00
N LEU A 128 -1.40 -10.82 -14.36
CA LEU A 128 -0.47 -11.96 -14.26
C LEU A 128 -1.11 -13.15 -13.56
N GLU A 129 -1.82 -12.93 -12.46
CA GLU A 129 -2.53 -13.98 -11.73
C GLU A 129 -3.64 -14.62 -12.57
N GLN A 130 -4.37 -13.84 -13.38
CA GLN A 130 -5.34 -14.35 -14.34
C GLN A 130 -4.68 -15.23 -15.40
N VAL A 131 -3.53 -14.80 -15.93
CA VAL A 131 -2.76 -15.55 -16.93
C VAL A 131 -2.20 -16.85 -16.32
N GLU A 132 -1.63 -16.80 -15.12
CA GLU A 132 -1.17 -17.99 -14.39
C GLU A 132 -2.31 -18.98 -14.18
N ALA A 133 -3.49 -18.52 -13.74
CA ALA A 133 -4.67 -19.35 -13.54
C ALA A 133 -5.15 -20.00 -14.87
N SER A 134 -5.11 -19.25 -15.97
CA SER A 134 -5.44 -19.75 -17.29
C SER A 134 -4.48 -20.86 -17.75
N LEU A 135 -3.17 -20.62 -17.63
CA LEU A 135 -2.14 -21.62 -17.96
C LEU A 135 -2.27 -22.89 -17.10
N MET A 136 -2.51 -22.74 -15.80
CA MET A 136 -2.74 -23.89 -14.91
C MET A 136 -4.01 -24.65 -15.28
N SER A 137 -5.08 -23.95 -15.69
CA SER A 137 -6.30 -24.59 -16.21
C SER A 137 -6.03 -25.36 -17.49
N GLU A 138 -5.19 -24.86 -18.40
CA GLU A 138 -4.80 -25.58 -19.62
C GLU A 138 -3.99 -26.83 -19.34
N MET A 139 -3.12 -26.81 -18.35
CA MET A 139 -2.37 -27.99 -17.91
C MET A 139 -3.28 -29.07 -17.30
N GLN A 140 -4.31 -28.64 -16.57
CA GLN A 140 -5.25 -29.54 -15.91
C GLN A 140 -6.33 -30.08 -16.86
N TYR A 141 -6.75 -29.27 -17.83
CA TYR A 141 -7.82 -29.58 -18.77
C TYR A 141 -7.33 -29.38 -20.23
N PRO A 142 -6.81 -30.43 -20.89
CA PRO A 142 -6.35 -30.36 -22.28
C PRO A 142 -7.46 -29.92 -23.25
N LEU A 143 -7.06 -29.47 -24.42
CA LEU A 143 -7.97 -29.06 -25.51
C LEU A 143 -9.11 -30.06 -25.73
N GLY A 144 -10.34 -29.60 -25.77
CA GLY A 144 -11.53 -30.42 -25.98
C GLY A 144 -12.22 -30.91 -24.71
N GLN A 145 -11.69 -30.61 -23.52
CA GLN A 145 -12.35 -30.93 -22.27
C GLN A 145 -13.37 -29.86 -21.86
N PRO A 146 -14.57 -30.24 -21.37
CA PRO A 146 -15.68 -29.31 -21.10
C PRO A 146 -15.44 -28.35 -19.93
N HIS A 147 -14.39 -28.52 -19.14
CA HIS A 147 -14.06 -27.66 -17.98
C HIS A 147 -12.90 -26.71 -18.24
N ARG A 148 -12.43 -26.63 -19.49
CA ARG A 148 -11.43 -25.62 -19.85
C ARG A 148 -12.05 -24.23 -19.73
N THR A 149 -11.42 -23.35 -18.94
CA THR A 149 -11.84 -21.93 -18.90
C THR A 149 -11.64 -21.30 -20.28
N PRO A 150 -12.60 -20.51 -20.79
CA PRO A 150 -12.56 -19.96 -22.16
C PRO A 150 -11.61 -18.77 -22.31
N ASP A 151 -10.36 -18.90 -21.83
CA ASP A 151 -9.35 -17.86 -21.99
C ASP A 151 -8.40 -18.12 -23.17
N ASP A 152 -8.95 -18.66 -24.26
CA ASP A 152 -8.26 -18.86 -25.54
C ASP A 152 -7.78 -17.53 -26.19
N TYR A 153 -8.09 -16.40 -25.56
CA TYR A 153 -7.64 -15.08 -25.99
C TYR A 153 -6.23 -14.71 -25.48
N TRP A 154 -5.66 -15.50 -24.58
CA TRP A 154 -4.34 -15.25 -24.01
C TRP A 154 -3.30 -16.22 -24.56
N CYS A 155 -2.16 -15.66 -24.98
CA CYS A 155 -0.94 -16.42 -25.22
C CYS A 155 0.14 -15.84 -24.32
N ALA A 156 0.65 -16.62 -23.38
CA ALA A 156 1.58 -16.14 -22.38
C ALA A 156 2.88 -16.95 -22.33
N PHE A 157 3.98 -16.24 -22.18
CA PHE A 157 5.31 -16.79 -21.94
C PHE A 157 5.81 -16.24 -20.60
N LEU A 158 5.74 -17.05 -19.55
CA LEU A 158 6.22 -16.70 -18.22
C LEU A 158 7.61 -17.28 -18.02
N LEU A 159 8.61 -16.42 -17.93
CA LEU A 159 10.01 -16.79 -17.67
C LEU A 159 10.36 -16.35 -16.24
N GLN A 160 9.93 -17.14 -15.27
CA GLN A 160 10.07 -16.87 -13.84
C GLN A 160 10.37 -18.15 -13.06
N LEU A 161 10.81 -18.00 -11.82
CA LEU A 161 10.97 -19.11 -10.90
C LEU A 161 9.60 -19.61 -10.39
N ASP A 162 9.50 -20.88 -10.11
CA ASP A 162 8.33 -21.47 -9.45
C ASP A 162 8.23 -21.00 -8.00
N LYS A 163 7.01 -21.03 -7.42
CA LYS A 163 6.78 -20.53 -6.04
C LYS A 163 7.67 -21.21 -4.98
N TRP A 164 7.99 -22.50 -5.17
CA TRP A 164 8.87 -23.25 -4.27
C TRP A 164 10.37 -23.00 -4.49
N GLU A 165 10.75 -22.34 -5.59
CA GLU A 165 12.13 -21.95 -5.89
C GLU A 165 12.44 -20.53 -5.41
N LEU A 166 11.42 -19.77 -4.99
CA LEU A 166 11.58 -18.41 -4.51
C LEU A 166 12.36 -18.41 -3.20
N THR A 167 13.51 -17.76 -3.19
CA THR A 167 14.39 -17.69 -2.03
C THR A 167 15.22 -16.41 -2.01
N ASP A 168 15.51 -15.92 -0.82
CA ASP A 168 16.46 -14.82 -0.59
C ASP A 168 17.90 -15.30 -0.37
N ASP A 169 18.10 -16.63 -0.34
CA ASP A 169 19.39 -17.27 -0.23
C ASP A 169 20.03 -17.35 -1.63
N LEU A 170 20.93 -16.41 -1.92
CA LEU A 170 21.58 -16.27 -3.21
C LEU A 170 22.39 -17.53 -3.61
N THR A 171 22.85 -18.34 -2.63
CA THR A 171 23.62 -19.55 -2.92
C THR A 171 22.76 -20.63 -3.58
N LYS A 172 21.46 -20.66 -3.31
CA LYS A 172 20.50 -21.56 -3.93
C LYS A 172 20.09 -21.15 -5.33
N LEU A 173 20.34 -19.88 -5.69
CA LEU A 173 20.05 -19.37 -7.02
C LEU A 173 21.20 -19.60 -8.01
N ASP A 174 22.41 -19.99 -7.56
CA ASP A 174 23.53 -20.37 -8.47
C ASP A 174 23.31 -21.77 -9.04
N ASP A 175 22.26 -21.90 -9.85
CA ASP A 175 21.92 -23.14 -10.56
C ASP A 175 21.67 -22.83 -12.04
N PRO A 176 22.42 -23.44 -12.97
CA PRO A 176 22.22 -23.26 -14.41
C PRO A 176 20.81 -23.62 -14.91
N GLU A 177 20.10 -24.51 -14.24
CA GLU A 177 18.73 -24.83 -14.63
C GLU A 177 17.74 -23.70 -14.24
N LEU A 178 17.98 -23.04 -13.11
CA LEU A 178 17.20 -21.84 -12.75
C LEU A 178 17.50 -20.68 -13.71
N PHE A 179 18.76 -20.50 -14.13
CA PHE A 179 19.10 -19.49 -15.13
C PHE A 179 18.34 -19.70 -16.45
N LYS A 180 18.20 -20.97 -16.90
CA LYS A 180 17.44 -21.30 -18.11
C LYS A 180 15.93 -21.06 -17.94
N LYS A 181 15.38 -21.22 -16.75
CA LYS A 181 13.98 -20.92 -16.47
C LYS A 181 13.68 -19.44 -16.66
N VAL A 182 14.51 -18.57 -16.13
CA VAL A 182 14.30 -17.11 -16.18
C VAL A 182 14.77 -16.47 -17.49
N ASN A 183 15.67 -17.16 -18.22
CA ASN A 183 16.18 -16.65 -19.51
C ASN A 183 16.48 -17.78 -20.49
N ARG A 184 15.64 -17.96 -21.48
CA ARG A 184 15.82 -18.99 -22.52
C ARG A 184 17.01 -18.73 -23.47
N SER A 185 17.60 -17.54 -23.43
CA SER A 185 18.76 -17.18 -24.24
C SER A 185 20.10 -17.53 -23.61
N ILE A 186 20.09 -18.21 -22.44
CA ILE A 186 21.30 -18.70 -21.79
C ILE A 186 22.06 -19.68 -22.70
N GLY A 187 23.37 -19.44 -22.81
CA GLY A 187 24.24 -20.20 -23.70
C GLY A 187 24.24 -19.74 -25.15
N THR A 188 23.33 -18.82 -25.53
CA THR A 188 23.29 -18.24 -26.87
C THR A 188 23.74 -16.78 -26.86
N THR A 189 22.91 -15.88 -26.31
CA THR A 189 23.20 -14.44 -26.21
C THR A 189 23.70 -14.03 -24.84
N VAL A 190 23.31 -14.76 -23.78
CA VAL A 190 23.70 -14.51 -22.39
C VAL A 190 24.47 -15.73 -21.89
N GLN A 191 25.65 -15.50 -21.33
CA GLN A 191 26.48 -16.59 -20.77
C GLN A 191 26.08 -16.88 -19.31
N PRO A 192 26.19 -18.15 -18.84
CA PRO A 192 25.91 -18.47 -17.45
C PRO A 192 26.75 -17.68 -16.43
N THR A 193 27.97 -17.28 -16.83
CA THR A 193 28.87 -16.44 -16.04
C THR A 193 28.25 -15.09 -15.66
N TYR A 194 27.41 -14.52 -16.53
CA TYR A 194 26.70 -13.29 -16.25
C TYR A 194 25.85 -13.41 -14.97
N TYR A 195 25.07 -14.49 -14.83
CA TYR A 195 24.23 -14.68 -13.64
C TYR A 195 25.06 -14.87 -12.37
N ARG A 196 26.20 -15.54 -12.45
CA ARG A 196 27.12 -15.69 -11.30
C ARG A 196 27.75 -14.36 -10.90
N GLU A 197 28.11 -13.54 -11.87
CA GLU A 197 28.61 -12.17 -11.62
C GLU A 197 27.52 -11.32 -10.94
N ARG A 198 26.29 -11.38 -11.42
CA ARG A 198 25.16 -10.67 -10.82
C ARG A 198 24.85 -11.16 -9.40
N LEU A 199 24.89 -12.46 -9.15
CA LEU A 199 24.73 -13.02 -7.80
C LEU A 199 25.87 -12.60 -6.87
N HIS A 200 27.10 -12.52 -7.38
CA HIS A 200 28.23 -12.00 -6.61
C HIS A 200 28.05 -10.51 -6.28
N GLU A 201 27.64 -9.70 -7.21
CA GLU A 201 27.28 -8.28 -6.98
C GLU A 201 26.17 -8.15 -5.93
N ALA A 202 25.14 -8.99 -5.99
CA ALA A 202 24.07 -9.02 -5.02
C ALA A 202 24.55 -9.43 -3.61
N ALA A 203 25.51 -10.34 -3.52
CA ALA A 203 26.07 -10.83 -2.25
C ALA A 203 27.02 -9.82 -1.59
N THR A 204 27.73 -9.03 -2.38
CA THR A 204 28.75 -8.08 -1.89
C THR A 204 28.27 -6.63 -1.88
N GLY A 205 27.18 -6.34 -2.57
CA GLY A 205 26.60 -5.01 -2.71
C GLY A 205 25.61 -4.63 -1.60
N THR A 206 24.84 -3.60 -1.88
CA THR A 206 23.77 -3.14 -0.99
C THR A 206 22.52 -4.02 -1.12
N GLU A 207 21.58 -3.90 -0.18
CA GLU A 207 20.27 -4.56 -0.29
C GLU A 207 19.53 -4.14 -1.58
N ASP A 208 19.69 -2.89 -2.02
CA ASP A 208 19.10 -2.42 -3.27
C ASP A 208 19.69 -3.14 -4.49
N THR A 209 21.01 -3.40 -4.48
CA THR A 209 21.68 -4.21 -5.53
C THR A 209 21.12 -5.63 -5.55
N LYS A 210 20.95 -6.25 -4.38
CA LYS A 210 20.35 -7.57 -4.25
C LYS A 210 18.92 -7.59 -4.81
N GLN A 211 18.09 -6.63 -4.41
CA GLN A 211 16.72 -6.50 -4.88
C GLN A 211 16.64 -6.29 -6.40
N GLU A 212 17.55 -5.50 -6.96
CA GLU A 212 17.62 -5.29 -8.40
C GLU A 212 17.93 -6.60 -9.14
N VAL A 213 18.92 -7.35 -8.70
CA VAL A 213 19.28 -8.64 -9.30
C VAL A 213 18.12 -9.62 -9.23
N LEU A 214 17.49 -9.78 -8.06
CA LEU A 214 16.35 -10.68 -7.90
C LEU A 214 15.16 -10.29 -8.80
N THR A 215 14.92 -8.98 -8.95
CA THR A 215 13.81 -8.47 -9.78
C THR A 215 14.10 -8.57 -11.26
N LYS A 216 15.29 -8.12 -11.70
CA LYS A 216 15.59 -7.94 -13.13
C LYS A 216 16.14 -9.21 -13.77
N ASP A 217 16.98 -9.95 -13.04
CA ASP A 217 17.65 -11.12 -13.59
C ASP A 217 16.88 -12.42 -13.29
N PHE A 218 16.19 -12.51 -12.16
CA PHE A 218 15.43 -13.70 -11.76
C PHE A 218 13.91 -13.55 -11.88
N ASN A 219 13.39 -12.40 -12.32
CA ASN A 219 11.98 -12.10 -12.43
C ASN A 219 11.17 -12.35 -11.13
N MET A 220 11.82 -12.16 -9.99
CA MET A 220 11.18 -12.29 -8.68
C MET A 220 10.50 -10.98 -8.29
N TRP A 221 9.20 -11.03 -8.08
CA TRP A 221 8.46 -9.87 -7.57
C TRP A 221 8.91 -9.54 -6.16
N GLN A 222 9.48 -8.36 -6.01
CA GLN A 222 9.92 -7.85 -4.73
C GLN A 222 8.85 -6.91 -4.15
N THR A 223 8.60 -7.00 -2.86
CA THR A 223 7.99 -5.90 -2.14
C THR A 223 8.98 -4.76 -2.10
N GLY A 224 8.51 -3.52 -2.12
CA GLY A 224 9.32 -2.37 -1.73
C GLY A 224 10.11 -2.70 -0.45
N LYS A 225 11.21 -2.00 -0.20
CA LYS A 225 12.09 -2.27 0.94
C LYS A 225 11.29 -2.28 2.25
N VAL A 226 10.81 -3.48 2.61
CA VAL A 226 10.10 -3.71 3.86
C VAL A 226 11.14 -4.06 4.90
N THR A 227 11.40 -3.14 5.80
CA THR A 227 12.31 -3.35 6.93
C THR A 227 11.50 -3.55 8.21
N LYS A 228 11.96 -4.45 9.07
CA LYS A 228 11.41 -4.53 10.43
C LYS A 228 11.48 -3.15 11.06
N TRP A 229 10.41 -2.77 11.69
CA TRP A 229 10.33 -1.49 12.40
C TRP A 229 10.65 -1.68 13.89
N ILE A 230 9.96 -0.95 14.75
CA ILE A 230 10.09 -1.06 16.20
C ILE A 230 9.53 -2.42 16.63
N THR A 231 10.36 -3.24 17.28
CA THR A 231 9.93 -4.56 17.76
C THR A 231 9.21 -4.46 19.10
N GLY A 232 8.38 -5.45 19.41
CA GLY A 232 7.70 -5.54 20.71
C GLY A 232 8.68 -5.51 21.91
N ASP A 233 9.92 -5.97 21.73
CA ASP A 233 10.97 -5.94 22.76
C ASP A 233 11.43 -4.51 23.11
N ARG A 234 11.25 -3.56 22.19
CA ARG A 234 11.50 -2.14 22.45
C ARG A 234 10.34 -1.48 23.19
N ILE A 235 9.14 -2.01 23.07
CA ILE A 235 7.93 -1.48 23.71
C ILE A 235 7.78 -2.01 25.14
N ARG A 236 8.07 -3.30 25.39
CA ARG A 236 7.90 -3.93 26.73
C ARG A 236 8.56 -3.19 27.89
N PRO A 237 9.80 -2.66 27.76
CA PRO A 237 10.43 -1.89 28.84
C PRO A 237 9.74 -0.55 29.14
N LEU A 238 8.92 -0.04 28.20
CA LEU A 238 8.18 1.22 28.34
C LEU A 238 6.76 1.01 28.87
N GLN A 239 6.35 -0.24 29.13
CA GLN A 239 5.03 -0.55 29.67
C GLN A 239 4.99 -0.30 31.18
N VAL A 240 3.90 0.33 31.61
CA VAL A 240 3.61 0.65 33.00
C VAL A 240 2.24 0.12 33.41
N ALA A 241 2.05 -0.17 34.67
CA ALA A 241 0.78 -0.63 35.24
C ALA A 241 -0.21 0.55 35.42
N LYS A 242 -0.54 1.18 34.27
CA LYS A 242 -1.44 2.33 34.17
C LYS A 242 -2.40 2.09 33.00
N ARG A 243 -3.60 2.63 33.10
CA ARG A 243 -4.63 2.57 32.08
C ARG A 243 -5.05 3.98 31.68
N ILE A 244 -5.76 4.11 30.57
CA ILE A 244 -6.26 5.41 30.10
C ILE A 244 -7.19 6.06 31.12
N GLU A 245 -7.94 5.30 31.92
CA GLU A 245 -8.80 5.76 32.99
C GLU A 245 -8.04 6.49 34.11
N ASP A 246 -6.74 6.30 34.22
CA ASP A 246 -5.87 6.99 35.16
C ASP A 246 -5.41 8.35 34.64
N CYS A 247 -5.62 8.64 33.36
CA CYS A 247 -5.26 9.90 32.70
C CYS A 247 -6.43 10.89 32.73
N LYS A 248 -6.70 11.46 33.90
CA LYS A 248 -7.86 12.35 34.11
C LYS A 248 -7.50 13.81 33.88
N TYR A 249 -8.49 14.57 33.45
CA TYR A 249 -8.41 16.03 33.46
C TYR A 249 -9.01 16.56 34.77
N ILE A 250 -8.15 17.05 35.67
CA ILE A 250 -8.55 17.66 36.91
C ILE A 250 -7.85 19.03 37.01
N ASP A 251 -8.60 20.13 36.90
CA ASP A 251 -7.98 21.44 36.75
C ASP A 251 -7.17 21.93 37.96
N GLN A 252 -7.75 22.25 39.08
CA GLN A 252 -6.98 22.77 40.23
C GLN A 252 -6.46 21.71 41.18
N GLY A 253 -6.87 20.45 41.01
CA GLY A 253 -6.39 19.31 41.78
C GLY A 253 -5.14 18.60 41.25
N ARG A 254 -4.56 19.05 40.12
CA ARG A 254 -3.24 18.76 39.51
C ARG A 254 -3.11 17.78 38.37
N GLU A 255 -3.99 16.85 38.08
CA GLU A 255 -3.87 16.06 36.85
C GLU A 255 -4.50 16.81 35.69
N ARG A 256 -3.79 16.89 34.54
CA ARG A 256 -4.30 17.63 33.35
C ARG A 256 -3.95 16.89 32.09
N TRP A 257 -4.44 15.67 31.98
CA TRP A 257 -4.27 14.89 30.78
C TRP A 257 -5.32 15.29 29.73
N LYS A 258 -4.85 15.57 28.52
CA LYS A 258 -5.71 15.68 27.34
C LYS A 258 -5.43 14.48 26.43
N THR A 259 -6.47 13.85 25.95
CA THR A 259 -6.37 12.60 25.18
C THR A 259 -6.76 12.83 23.74
N PHE A 260 -5.91 12.40 22.82
CA PHE A 260 -6.17 12.27 21.40
C PHE A 260 -6.56 10.82 21.15
N CYS A 261 -7.71 10.60 20.52
CA CYS A 261 -8.18 9.27 20.18
C CYS A 261 -7.97 9.02 18.69
N GLY A 262 -7.17 8.01 18.35
CA GLY A 262 -7.08 7.49 16.99
C GLY A 262 -7.96 6.26 16.83
N MET A 263 -8.59 6.11 15.69
CA MET A 263 -9.54 5.03 15.42
C MET A 263 -9.25 4.37 14.08
N ASP A 264 -8.91 3.10 14.14
CA ASP A 264 -8.74 2.26 12.96
C ASP A 264 -9.95 1.31 12.83
N PHE A 265 -10.72 1.51 11.76
CA PHE A 265 -11.93 0.75 11.44
C PHE A 265 -11.61 -0.29 10.38
N SER A 266 -11.38 -1.51 10.80
CA SER A 266 -11.06 -2.60 9.89
C SER A 266 -12.30 -3.25 9.24
N HIS A 267 -12.08 -4.09 8.24
CA HIS A 267 -13.10 -4.91 7.61
C HIS A 267 -12.86 -6.39 7.93
N GLY A 268 -13.83 -7.00 8.62
CA GLY A 268 -13.98 -8.45 8.76
C GLY A 268 -12.84 -9.16 9.49
N ASP A 269 -11.67 -9.25 8.89
CA ASP A 269 -10.59 -10.09 9.38
C ASP A 269 -9.61 -9.40 10.35
N ASP A 270 -9.61 -8.08 10.42
CA ASP A 270 -8.71 -7.31 11.27
C ASP A 270 -9.37 -6.89 12.60
N LEU A 271 -8.60 -6.25 13.49
CA LEU A 271 -9.12 -5.73 14.75
C LEU A 271 -9.72 -4.34 14.53
N TYR A 272 -10.79 -4.04 15.23
CA TYR A 272 -11.21 -2.65 15.46
C TYR A 272 -10.40 -2.09 16.61
N ALA A 273 -9.77 -0.95 16.45
CA ALA A 273 -8.89 -0.39 17.44
C ALA A 273 -9.20 1.08 17.75
N HIS A 274 -9.20 1.41 19.05
CA HIS A 274 -9.06 2.77 19.54
C HIS A 274 -7.70 2.90 20.22
N GLY A 275 -6.91 3.86 19.77
CA GLY A 275 -5.68 4.29 20.42
C GLY A 275 -5.90 5.59 21.19
N TYR A 276 -5.49 5.64 22.43
CA TYR A 276 -5.63 6.80 23.30
C TYR A 276 -4.25 7.34 23.62
N LEU A 277 -3.88 8.45 23.00
CA LEU A 277 -2.64 9.17 23.30
C LEU A 277 -2.93 10.30 24.30
N ALA A 278 -2.64 10.07 25.54
CA ALA A 278 -2.78 11.05 26.60
C ALA A 278 -1.50 11.88 26.74
N VAL A 279 -1.65 13.19 26.82
CA VAL A 279 -0.57 14.17 26.93
C VAL A 279 -0.73 14.98 28.21
N ASP A 280 0.34 15.11 28.99
CA ASP A 280 0.34 15.85 30.26
C ASP A 280 0.60 17.34 30.04
N TYR A 281 -0.27 18.19 30.55
CA TYR A 281 -0.21 19.65 30.43
C TYR A 281 -0.01 20.35 31.78
N LEU A 282 0.70 21.48 31.73
CA LEU A 282 0.82 22.42 32.85
C LEU A 282 -0.43 23.32 32.95
N PRO A 283 -0.64 24.01 34.07
CA PRO A 283 -1.73 24.99 34.25
C PRO A 283 -1.84 26.07 33.18
N SER A 284 -0.71 26.44 32.57
CA SER A 284 -0.62 27.39 31.48
C SER A 284 -0.98 26.83 30.10
N ASN A 285 -1.55 25.62 30.05
CA ASN A 285 -1.78 24.87 28.80
C ASN A 285 -0.47 24.54 28.05
N THR A 286 0.67 24.60 28.76
CA THR A 286 1.97 24.23 28.22
C THR A 286 2.20 22.73 28.44
N MET A 287 2.57 22.00 27.38
CA MET A 287 2.86 20.58 27.46
C MET A 287 4.09 20.31 28.32
N ARG A 288 4.04 19.27 29.17
CA ARG A 288 5.19 18.79 29.94
C ARG A 288 6.13 17.87 29.16
N GLY A 289 5.74 17.45 27.95
CA GLY A 289 6.51 16.52 27.14
C GLY A 289 6.44 15.06 27.58
N ARG A 290 5.38 14.68 28.32
CA ARG A 290 5.13 13.30 28.73
C ARG A 290 3.90 12.78 28.01
N PHE A 291 4.05 11.61 27.39
CA PHE A 291 3.01 10.94 26.67
C PHE A 291 2.71 9.58 27.31
N PHE A 292 1.45 9.20 27.28
CA PHE A 292 1.01 7.88 27.68
C PHE A 292 0.07 7.33 26.61
N PHE A 293 0.29 6.09 26.18
CA PHE A 293 -0.55 5.41 25.19
C PHE A 293 -1.20 4.16 25.77
N ASP A 294 -2.52 4.06 25.60
CA ASP A 294 -3.31 2.87 25.86
C ASP A 294 -4.23 2.58 24.67
N CYS A 295 -4.85 1.42 24.62
CA CYS A 295 -5.77 1.05 23.55
C CYS A 295 -6.89 0.14 24.02
N ASP A 296 -8.01 0.22 23.33
CA ASP A 296 -9.07 -0.78 23.31
C ASP A 296 -9.12 -1.44 21.94
N ALA A 297 -9.37 -2.74 21.91
CA ALA A 297 -9.52 -3.49 20.67
C ALA A 297 -10.72 -4.43 20.73
N TRP A 298 -11.34 -4.61 19.57
CA TRP A 298 -12.47 -5.53 19.37
C TRP A 298 -12.19 -6.47 18.21
N VAL A 299 -12.67 -7.69 18.32
CA VAL A 299 -12.65 -8.70 17.26
C VAL A 299 -14.06 -9.24 17.05
N LEU A 300 -14.44 -9.49 15.81
CA LEU A 300 -15.70 -10.17 15.52
C LEU A 300 -15.63 -11.62 15.98
N GLU A 301 -16.72 -12.15 16.54
CA GLU A 301 -16.83 -13.52 17.03
C GLU A 301 -16.46 -14.53 15.94
N LYS A 302 -16.96 -14.35 14.72
CA LYS A 302 -16.60 -15.19 13.56
C LYS A 302 -15.11 -15.15 13.28
N THR A 303 -14.53 -13.95 13.17
CA THR A 303 -13.10 -13.77 12.91
C THR A 303 -12.24 -14.39 14.00
N MET A 304 -12.64 -14.25 15.27
CA MET A 304 -11.94 -14.89 16.40
C MET A 304 -11.93 -16.42 16.25
N MET A 305 -13.08 -17.02 15.93
CA MET A 305 -13.21 -18.48 15.82
C MET A 305 -12.41 -19.08 14.66
N GLU A 306 -12.29 -18.35 13.56
CA GLU A 306 -11.60 -18.78 12.33
C GLU A 306 -10.11 -18.37 12.29
N SER A 307 -9.69 -17.48 13.19
CA SER A 307 -8.33 -16.91 13.18
C SER A 307 -7.26 -17.93 13.61
N PRO A 308 -6.11 -17.97 12.91
CA PRO A 308 -4.92 -18.65 13.42
C PRO A 308 -4.42 -18.12 14.77
N ASN A 309 -4.76 -16.89 15.12
CA ASN A 309 -4.39 -16.23 16.40
C ASN A 309 -5.37 -16.57 17.54
N ARG A 310 -6.35 -17.42 17.31
CA ARG A 310 -7.40 -17.74 18.29
C ARG A 310 -6.88 -18.03 19.70
N PRO A 311 -5.82 -18.83 19.93
CA PRO A 311 -5.31 -19.07 21.29
C PRO A 311 -4.86 -17.79 22.00
N LEU A 312 -4.22 -16.87 21.29
CA LEU A 312 -3.81 -15.56 21.83
C LEU A 312 -5.03 -14.67 22.12
N TYR A 313 -6.00 -14.68 21.22
CA TYR A 313 -7.23 -13.90 21.40
C TYR A 313 -8.02 -14.37 22.62
N GLU A 314 -8.16 -15.69 22.83
CA GLU A 314 -8.81 -16.25 24.01
C GLU A 314 -8.11 -15.84 25.33
N GLU A 315 -6.78 -15.83 25.34
CA GLU A 315 -5.99 -15.34 26.48
C GLU A 315 -6.25 -13.85 26.76
N TRP A 316 -6.22 -13.01 25.72
CA TRP A 316 -6.43 -11.58 25.88
C TRP A 316 -7.88 -11.21 26.20
N ILE A 317 -8.85 -11.99 25.76
CA ILE A 317 -10.26 -11.86 26.14
C ILE A 317 -10.43 -12.19 27.61
N ALA A 318 -9.85 -13.29 28.08
CA ALA A 318 -9.86 -13.67 29.48
C ALA A 318 -9.16 -12.63 30.38
N GLY A 319 -8.11 -11.96 29.87
CA GLY A 319 -7.43 -10.86 30.53
C GLY A 319 -8.15 -9.51 30.45
N GLY A 320 -9.24 -9.41 29.70
CA GLY A 320 -9.99 -8.15 29.52
C GLY A 320 -9.33 -7.14 28.56
N TRP A 321 -8.33 -7.57 27.77
CA TRP A 321 -7.59 -6.73 26.85
C TRP A 321 -8.18 -6.66 25.45
N LEU A 322 -8.84 -7.74 25.00
CA LEU A 322 -9.53 -7.84 23.73
C LEU A 322 -11.02 -8.08 23.98
N LYS A 323 -11.90 -7.40 23.26
CA LYS A 323 -13.35 -7.51 23.41
C LYS A 323 -13.94 -8.21 22.19
N VAL A 324 -14.91 -9.09 22.40
CA VAL A 324 -15.61 -9.80 21.32
C VAL A 324 -16.88 -9.05 20.96
N CYS A 325 -17.05 -8.79 19.67
CA CYS A 325 -18.32 -8.30 19.13
C CYS A 325 -19.09 -9.44 18.49
N PRO A 326 -20.35 -9.67 18.88
CA PRO A 326 -21.18 -10.71 18.30
C PRO A 326 -21.47 -10.45 16.82
N GLY A 327 -21.64 -11.53 16.06
CA GLY A 327 -22.04 -11.47 14.65
C GLY A 327 -20.91 -11.39 13.64
N GLU A 328 -21.26 -10.99 12.42
CA GLU A 328 -20.37 -10.93 11.26
C GLU A 328 -20.00 -9.51 10.85
N VAL A 329 -20.63 -8.50 11.47
CA VAL A 329 -20.43 -7.08 11.18
C VAL A 329 -20.24 -6.35 12.50
N PHE A 330 -19.25 -5.48 12.55
CA PHE A 330 -18.97 -4.68 13.75
C PHE A 330 -20.08 -3.66 13.98
N ASP A 331 -20.68 -3.71 15.17
CA ASP A 331 -21.59 -2.66 15.62
C ASP A 331 -20.79 -1.58 16.37
N SER A 332 -20.70 -0.41 15.75
CA SER A 332 -19.93 0.72 16.30
C SER A 332 -20.51 1.27 17.60
N ILE A 333 -21.67 0.81 18.04
CA ILE A 333 -22.22 1.16 19.36
C ILE A 333 -21.32 0.75 20.51
N TYR A 334 -20.60 -0.40 20.36
CA TYR A 334 -19.63 -0.85 21.39
C TYR A 334 -18.48 0.15 21.55
N SER A 335 -18.00 0.68 20.44
CA SER A 335 -16.95 1.69 20.40
C SER A 335 -17.42 3.01 21.02
N VAL A 336 -18.60 3.49 20.65
CA VAL A 336 -19.17 4.74 21.18
C VAL A 336 -19.49 4.63 22.69
N ASN A 337 -20.04 3.50 23.15
CA ASN A 337 -20.29 3.26 24.58
C ASN A 337 -19.00 3.34 25.38
N ARG A 338 -17.89 2.76 24.85
CA ARG A 338 -16.60 2.84 25.53
C ARG A 338 -16.08 4.27 25.68
N LEU A 339 -16.26 5.11 24.65
CA LEU A 339 -15.92 6.54 24.73
C LEU A 339 -16.77 7.26 25.77
N GLY A 340 -18.06 6.89 25.89
CA GLY A 340 -18.95 7.38 26.94
C GLY A 340 -18.45 7.02 28.34
N GLU A 341 -18.10 5.75 28.58
CA GLU A 341 -17.54 5.27 29.86
C GLU A 341 -16.27 6.06 30.25
N LEU A 342 -15.35 6.26 29.30
CA LEU A 342 -14.12 7.00 29.53
C LEU A 342 -14.42 8.47 29.90
N THR A 343 -15.35 9.09 29.21
CA THR A 343 -15.76 10.47 29.49
C THR A 343 -16.40 10.60 30.88
N GLU A 344 -17.24 9.65 31.28
CA GLU A 344 -17.86 9.60 32.61
C GLU A 344 -16.81 9.37 33.74
N GLN A 345 -15.73 8.67 33.43
CA GLN A 345 -14.61 8.46 34.34
C GLN A 345 -13.63 9.65 34.42
N GLY A 346 -13.88 10.70 33.64
CA GLY A 346 -13.10 11.95 33.66
C GLY A 346 -11.92 12.00 32.66
N VAL A 347 -11.87 11.08 31.70
CA VAL A 347 -10.91 11.17 30.60
C VAL A 347 -11.36 12.28 29.63
N ASN A 348 -10.49 13.25 29.38
CA ASN A 348 -10.78 14.35 28.47
C ASN A 348 -10.28 14.06 27.05
N ILE A 349 -11.16 13.55 26.21
CA ILE A 349 -10.85 13.29 24.80
C ILE A 349 -11.11 14.57 24.01
N VAL A 350 -10.04 15.19 23.52
CA VAL A 350 -10.07 16.49 22.84
C VAL A 350 -10.18 16.39 21.33
N MET A 351 -9.79 15.25 20.76
CA MET A 351 -9.84 15.02 19.31
C MET A 351 -10.03 13.54 19.00
N PHE A 352 -10.77 13.27 17.92
CA PHE A 352 -11.01 11.94 17.37
C PHE A 352 -10.49 11.93 15.93
N ASN A 353 -9.49 11.12 15.68
CA ASN A 353 -8.79 11.01 14.42
C ASN A 353 -9.03 9.63 13.82
N TYR A 354 -9.25 9.51 12.52
CA TYR A 354 -9.63 8.24 11.92
C TYR A 354 -9.24 8.14 10.46
N ASP A 355 -8.96 6.91 9.98
CA ASP A 355 -8.86 6.64 8.56
C ASP A 355 -10.26 6.73 7.91
N PRO A 356 -10.45 7.54 6.86
CA PRO A 356 -11.71 7.65 6.12
C PRO A 356 -12.20 6.34 5.51
N ALA A 357 -11.31 5.37 5.28
CA ALA A 357 -11.70 4.08 4.74
C ALA A 357 -12.70 3.39 5.70
N GLN A 358 -13.88 3.05 5.18
CA GLN A 358 -14.93 2.30 5.88
C GLN A 358 -15.48 2.93 7.18
N SER A 359 -15.20 4.19 7.42
CA SER A 359 -15.50 4.91 8.64
C SER A 359 -16.91 5.56 8.68
N VAL A 360 -17.67 5.56 7.58
CA VAL A 360 -18.90 6.37 7.44
C VAL A 360 -19.91 6.09 8.55
N GLN A 361 -20.24 4.83 8.81
CA GLN A 361 -21.23 4.47 9.85
C GLN A 361 -20.69 4.74 11.26
N PRO A 362 -19.48 4.27 11.65
CA PRO A 362 -18.92 4.56 12.97
C PRO A 362 -18.82 6.06 13.27
N ILE A 363 -18.39 6.84 12.31
CA ILE A 363 -18.22 8.29 12.49
C ILE A 363 -19.56 9.02 12.61
N ASN A 364 -20.59 8.61 11.88
CA ASN A 364 -21.92 9.18 12.04
C ASN A 364 -22.49 8.89 13.43
N GLN A 365 -22.30 7.69 13.97
CA GLN A 365 -22.72 7.34 15.34
C GLN A 365 -21.92 8.14 16.38
N LEU A 366 -20.60 8.26 16.21
CA LEU A 366 -19.77 9.09 17.07
C LEU A 366 -20.24 10.56 17.08
N LYS A 367 -20.47 11.15 15.92
CA LYS A 367 -20.97 12.54 15.83
C LYS A 367 -22.34 12.72 16.48
N ALA A 368 -23.25 11.78 16.31
CA ALA A 368 -24.56 11.82 16.94
C ALA A 368 -24.47 11.72 18.48
N TRP A 369 -23.59 10.87 18.99
CA TRP A 369 -23.30 10.77 20.42
C TRP A 369 -22.69 12.08 20.96
N LEU A 370 -21.67 12.63 20.31
CA LEU A 370 -21.06 13.91 20.68
C LEU A 370 -22.09 15.06 20.68
N GLN A 371 -22.97 15.09 19.67
CA GLN A 371 -24.03 16.08 19.61
C GLN A 371 -24.94 16.00 20.84
N THR A 372 -25.33 14.80 21.24
CA THR A 372 -26.17 14.57 22.43
C THR A 372 -25.42 14.93 23.72
N LEU A 373 -24.15 14.56 23.82
CA LEU A 373 -23.29 14.86 24.96
C LEU A 373 -23.14 16.37 25.17
N PHE A 374 -22.75 17.10 24.13
CA PHE A 374 -22.50 18.53 24.22
C PHE A 374 -23.79 19.35 24.37
N GLN A 375 -24.91 18.93 23.83
CA GLN A 375 -26.20 19.57 24.09
C GLN A 375 -26.56 19.53 25.60
N LYS A 376 -26.15 18.47 26.32
CA LYS A 376 -26.38 18.37 27.76
C LYS A 376 -25.35 19.17 28.58
N GLN A 377 -24.11 19.21 28.15
CA GLN A 377 -23.00 19.82 28.90
C GLN A 377 -22.82 21.32 28.63
N ARG A 378 -23.09 21.75 27.39
CA ARG A 378 -22.83 23.10 26.89
C ARG A 378 -24.15 23.80 26.50
N THR A 379 -24.98 24.04 27.52
CA THR A 379 -26.23 24.78 27.33
C THR A 379 -26.06 26.23 26.92
N ASP A 380 -24.83 26.73 26.99
CA ASP A 380 -24.39 28.07 26.54
C ASP A 380 -24.18 28.18 25.04
N LEU A 381 -24.06 27.05 24.33
CA LEU A 381 -23.76 27.01 22.89
C LEU A 381 -25.02 26.76 22.04
N SER A 382 -25.07 27.37 20.87
CA SER A 382 -26.09 27.06 19.87
C SER A 382 -25.84 25.69 19.22
N ALA A 383 -26.87 25.09 18.63
CA ALA A 383 -26.75 23.83 17.89
C ALA A 383 -25.72 23.92 16.74
N LYS A 384 -25.59 25.10 16.14
CA LYS A 384 -24.59 25.37 15.10
C LYS A 384 -23.18 25.37 15.68
N ASP A 385 -22.96 26.04 16.81
CA ASP A 385 -21.64 26.10 17.45
C ASP A 385 -21.19 24.72 17.90
N ILE A 386 -22.12 23.87 18.41
CA ILE A 386 -21.84 22.47 18.75
C ILE A 386 -21.47 21.69 17.50
N ALA A 387 -22.18 21.85 16.37
CA ALA A 387 -21.85 21.15 15.14
C ALA A 387 -20.46 21.55 14.60
N ASP A 388 -20.14 22.85 14.63
CA ASP A 388 -18.84 23.36 14.21
C ASP A 388 -17.70 22.87 15.14
N MET A 389 -17.98 22.73 16.43
CA MET A 389 -17.04 22.14 17.39
C MET A 389 -16.81 20.66 17.10
N ILE A 390 -17.84 19.86 16.88
CA ILE A 390 -17.73 18.44 16.54
C ILE A 390 -16.95 18.26 15.23
N GLN A 391 -17.17 19.11 14.24
CA GLN A 391 -16.45 19.06 12.97
C GLN A 391 -14.94 19.27 13.16
N ARG A 392 -14.55 20.14 14.09
CA ARG A 392 -13.13 20.38 14.43
C ARG A 392 -12.51 19.26 15.27
N MET A 393 -13.32 18.57 16.06
CA MET A 393 -12.87 17.46 16.92
C MET A 393 -12.76 16.12 16.18
N VAL A 394 -13.56 15.90 15.13
CA VAL A 394 -13.64 14.61 14.41
C VAL A 394 -12.99 14.76 13.03
N VAL A 395 -11.72 14.42 12.95
CA VAL A 395 -10.83 14.75 11.82
C VAL A 395 -10.40 13.48 11.07
N PRO A 396 -10.66 13.39 9.74
CA PRO A 396 -10.17 12.31 8.92
C PRO A 396 -8.66 12.45 8.67
N ILE A 397 -7.93 11.34 8.79
CA ILE A 397 -6.50 11.25 8.53
C ILE A 397 -6.28 10.30 7.36
N SER A 398 -5.58 10.76 6.33
CA SER A 398 -5.25 9.92 5.18
C SER A 398 -4.02 9.06 5.48
N GLN A 399 -4.13 7.74 5.31
CA GLN A 399 -3.02 6.80 5.53
C GLN A 399 -2.11 6.66 4.29
N THR A 400 -1.73 7.78 3.67
CA THR A 400 -0.75 7.79 2.57
C THR A 400 0.68 7.83 3.10
N ALA A 401 1.66 7.38 2.32
CA ALA A 401 3.07 7.48 2.69
C ALA A 401 3.52 8.92 3.00
N MET A 402 2.89 9.92 2.37
CA MET A 402 3.18 11.34 2.62
C MET A 402 2.72 11.78 4.01
N SER A 403 1.55 11.33 4.47
CA SER A 403 1.04 11.65 5.81
C SER A 403 1.68 10.80 6.90
N GLN A 404 1.96 9.53 6.63
CA GLN A 404 2.56 8.62 7.62
C GLN A 404 4.05 8.89 7.87
N ASN A 405 4.82 9.29 6.85
CA ASN A 405 6.28 9.42 6.98
C ASN A 405 6.74 10.35 8.12
N PRO A 406 6.19 11.55 8.34
CA PRO A 406 6.55 12.39 9.49
C PRO A 406 6.15 11.75 10.83
N ILE A 407 4.98 11.09 10.88
CA ILE A 407 4.47 10.43 12.10
C ILE A 407 5.34 9.23 12.48
N ILE A 408 5.79 8.43 11.51
CA ILE A 408 6.76 7.35 11.72
C ILE A 408 8.02 7.90 12.40
N GLY A 409 8.56 9.01 11.89
CA GLY A 409 9.72 9.67 12.48
C GLY A 409 9.46 10.15 13.91
N HIS A 410 8.30 10.71 14.18
CA HIS A 410 7.92 11.17 15.52
C HIS A 410 7.76 10.00 16.50
N ILE A 411 7.12 8.89 16.10
CA ILE A 411 7.01 7.68 16.92
C ILE A 411 8.42 7.12 17.23
N GLU A 412 9.30 7.05 16.24
CA GLU A 412 10.69 6.63 16.42
C GLU A 412 11.42 7.52 17.42
N GLU A 413 11.27 8.83 17.32
CA GLU A 413 11.89 9.77 18.25
C GLU A 413 11.35 9.57 19.69
N MET A 414 10.05 9.39 19.86
CA MET A 414 9.44 9.18 21.18
C MET A 414 9.94 7.91 21.87
N ILE A 415 10.22 6.84 21.10
CA ILE A 415 10.51 5.49 21.64
C ILE A 415 12.01 5.18 21.68
N LEU A 416 12.77 5.54 20.62
CA LEU A 416 14.12 5.01 20.41
C LEU A 416 15.23 5.85 21.04
N ARG A 417 14.93 7.03 21.53
CA ARG A 417 15.93 7.87 22.22
C ARG A 417 16.36 7.27 23.58
N PRO A 418 17.52 7.68 24.10
CA PRO A 418 18.01 7.19 25.40
C PRO A 418 17.07 7.46 26.57
N ASP A 419 16.29 8.55 26.48
CA ASP A 419 15.27 8.95 27.46
C ASP A 419 13.91 9.04 26.72
N PRO A 420 13.14 7.94 26.65
CA PRO A 420 11.88 7.90 25.93
C PRO A 420 10.85 8.85 26.53
N TRP A 421 10.03 9.46 25.68
CA TRP A 421 8.99 10.41 26.10
C TRP A 421 7.63 9.78 26.30
N ILE A 422 7.46 8.53 25.86
CA ILE A 422 6.19 7.82 25.88
C ILE A 422 6.25 6.62 26.80
N GLU A 423 5.20 6.44 27.59
CA GLU A 423 4.90 5.22 28.33
C GLU A 423 3.71 4.52 27.67
N PHE A 424 3.69 3.21 27.71
CA PHE A 424 2.60 2.38 27.22
C PHE A 424 1.89 1.68 28.35
N SER A 425 0.60 1.44 28.22
CA SER A 425 -0.12 0.58 29.16
C SER A 425 0.43 -0.85 29.12
N SER A 426 0.14 -1.64 30.14
CA SER A 426 0.52 -3.07 30.17
C SER A 426 -0.29 -3.96 29.23
N ASN A 427 -1.07 -3.39 28.31
CA ASN A 427 -1.86 -4.12 27.33
C ASN A 427 -0.94 -4.95 26.39
N PRO A 428 -1.05 -6.29 26.36
CA PRO A 428 -0.17 -7.16 25.59
C PRO A 428 -0.34 -7.01 24.07
N LEU A 429 -1.48 -6.48 23.60
CA LEU A 429 -1.71 -6.24 22.20
C LEU A 429 -0.76 -5.17 21.62
N ILE A 430 -0.34 -4.19 22.44
CA ILE A 430 0.54 -3.10 21.99
C ILE A 430 1.89 -3.66 21.49
N PRO A 431 2.72 -4.32 22.32
CA PRO A 431 3.99 -4.85 21.85
C PRO A 431 3.82 -5.92 20.76
N TRP A 432 2.71 -6.65 20.75
CA TRP A 432 2.42 -7.64 19.71
C TRP A 432 2.15 -6.96 18.35
N CYS A 433 1.32 -5.93 18.30
CA CYS A 433 1.05 -5.19 17.06
C CYS A 433 2.32 -4.50 16.54
N PHE A 434 3.13 -3.89 17.41
CA PHE A 434 4.43 -3.34 17.01
C PHE A 434 5.35 -4.42 16.41
N GLY A 435 5.39 -5.61 17.01
CA GLY A 435 6.16 -6.75 16.50
C GLY A 435 5.71 -7.24 15.12
N ASN A 436 4.47 -6.98 14.74
CA ASN A 436 3.89 -7.32 13.45
C ASN A 436 4.11 -6.23 12.38
N CYS A 437 4.59 -5.04 12.79
CA CYS A 437 4.82 -3.93 11.87
C CYS A 437 6.15 -4.07 11.13
N ALA A 438 6.14 -3.59 9.91
CA ALA A 438 7.32 -3.27 9.14
C ALA A 438 7.13 -1.91 8.48
N VAL A 439 8.21 -1.29 8.06
CA VAL A 439 8.18 -0.04 7.30
C VAL A 439 8.54 -0.34 5.86
N GLU A 440 7.67 0.05 4.95
CA GLU A 440 7.91 0.02 3.52
C GLU A 440 8.37 1.39 3.06
N MET A 441 9.47 1.42 2.31
CA MET A 441 9.97 2.63 1.66
C MET A 441 9.50 2.65 0.21
N GLY A 442 8.76 3.68 -0.18
CA GLY A 442 8.32 3.91 -1.55
C GLY A 442 9.40 4.53 -2.43
N ASN A 443 9.11 4.68 -3.73
CA ASN A 443 10.04 5.25 -4.73
C ASN A 443 10.43 6.73 -4.47
N SER A 444 9.72 7.43 -3.58
CA SER A 444 9.97 8.82 -3.19
C SER A 444 10.66 8.95 -1.83
N ASP A 445 11.30 7.89 -1.33
CA ASP A 445 11.89 7.78 0.01
C ASP A 445 10.91 8.05 1.17
N LEU A 446 9.62 8.08 0.87
CA LEU A 446 8.57 8.18 1.88
C LEU A 446 8.26 6.80 2.46
N ARG A 447 8.10 6.76 3.77
CA ARG A 447 7.84 5.54 4.54
C ARG A 447 6.37 5.40 4.88
N ARG A 448 5.90 4.15 4.90
CA ARG A 448 4.59 3.79 5.43
C ARG A 448 4.68 2.54 6.30
N ILE A 449 3.81 2.42 7.28
CA ILE A 449 3.67 1.21 8.09
C ILE A 449 2.88 0.16 7.31
N VAL A 450 3.39 -1.07 7.31
CA VAL A 450 2.77 -2.22 6.65
C VAL A 450 2.87 -3.46 7.55
N LYS A 451 2.08 -4.49 7.26
CA LYS A 451 2.20 -5.79 7.93
C LYS A 451 3.53 -6.44 7.55
N GLY A 452 4.34 -6.78 8.55
CA GLY A 452 5.65 -7.41 8.37
C GLY A 452 5.62 -8.91 8.04
N GLY A 453 4.45 -9.48 7.83
CA GLY A 453 4.24 -10.90 7.55
C GLY A 453 2.84 -11.22 7.03
N PRO A 454 2.41 -12.51 7.04
CA PRO A 454 1.15 -12.93 6.46
C PRO A 454 -0.07 -12.22 7.07
N VAL A 455 -0.94 -11.70 6.23
CA VAL A 455 -2.12 -10.91 6.61
C VAL A 455 -3.01 -11.59 7.65
N PRO A 456 -3.31 -12.93 7.59
CA PRO A 456 -4.19 -13.55 8.57
C PRO A 456 -3.67 -13.50 10.01
N THR A 457 -2.36 -13.50 10.20
CA THR A 457 -1.73 -13.59 11.51
C THR A 457 -1.16 -12.27 12.03
N HIS A 458 -0.78 -11.35 11.14
CA HIS A 458 -0.15 -10.08 11.52
C HIS A 458 -1.18 -8.94 11.53
N LYS A 459 -1.49 -8.48 12.73
CA LYS A 459 -2.39 -7.33 12.97
C LYS A 459 -1.59 -6.14 13.45
N ILE A 460 -1.89 -4.95 12.91
CA ILE A 460 -1.18 -3.70 13.17
C ILE A 460 -2.11 -2.55 13.54
N ASP A 461 -3.39 -2.82 13.66
CA ASP A 461 -4.49 -1.87 13.82
C ASP A 461 -4.29 -0.91 15.02
N ILE A 462 -3.72 -1.42 16.12
CA ILE A 462 -3.41 -0.58 17.29
C ILE A 462 -2.30 0.45 16.97
N VAL A 463 -1.36 0.08 16.09
CA VAL A 463 -0.29 1.00 15.69
C VAL A 463 -0.84 2.08 14.76
N HIS A 464 -1.75 1.74 13.84
CA HIS A 464 -2.46 2.74 13.04
C HIS A 464 -3.32 3.67 13.90
N ALA A 465 -3.98 3.14 14.93
CA ALA A 465 -4.70 3.96 15.88
C ALA A 465 -3.77 4.91 16.67
N LEU A 466 -2.52 4.50 16.98
CA LEU A 466 -1.50 5.41 17.54
C LEU A 466 -1.08 6.48 16.52
N GLU A 467 -0.85 6.09 15.25
CA GLU A 467 -0.53 7.04 14.18
C GLU A 467 -1.61 8.11 14.05
N ASP A 468 -2.88 7.72 14.00
CA ASP A 468 -4.00 8.64 13.86
C ASP A 468 -4.11 9.58 15.07
N ALA A 469 -3.93 9.07 16.30
CA ALA A 469 -3.94 9.88 17.52
C ALA A 469 -2.79 10.90 17.54
N LEU A 470 -1.58 10.47 17.18
CA LEU A 470 -0.39 11.33 17.13
C LEU A 470 -0.49 12.38 16.00
N HIS A 471 -1.05 11.99 14.87
CA HIS A 471 -1.30 12.94 13.78
C HIS A 471 -2.24 14.07 14.22
N GLY A 472 -3.30 13.74 14.97
CA GLY A 472 -4.18 14.76 15.56
C GLY A 472 -3.45 15.68 16.54
N PHE A 473 -2.53 15.15 17.33
CA PHE A 473 -1.68 15.94 18.20
C PHE A 473 -0.76 16.86 17.38
N ASP A 474 -0.11 16.36 16.34
CA ASP A 474 0.82 17.13 15.51
C ASP A 474 0.12 18.25 14.72
N ILE A 475 -1.07 18.00 14.14
CA ILE A 475 -1.86 19.03 13.45
C ILE A 475 -2.18 20.21 14.36
N THR A 476 -2.42 19.94 15.63
CA THR A 476 -2.77 20.99 16.60
C THR A 476 -1.54 21.60 17.27
N GLU A 477 -0.33 21.10 16.99
CA GLU A 477 0.90 21.42 17.74
C GLU A 477 0.70 21.25 19.27
N GLY A 478 -0.17 20.32 19.67
CA GLY A 478 -0.60 20.17 21.04
C GLY A 478 -1.44 21.32 21.62
N ARG A 479 -1.80 22.30 20.78
CA ARG A 479 -2.62 23.47 21.19
C ARG A 479 -4.10 23.15 21.01
N VAL A 480 -4.72 22.54 22.00
CA VAL A 480 -6.17 22.29 21.97
C VAL A 480 -6.84 23.30 22.88
N SER A 481 -7.77 24.09 22.32
CA SER A 481 -8.60 25.00 23.08
C SER A 481 -9.50 24.23 24.08
N GLU A 482 -9.71 24.80 25.24
CA GLU A 482 -10.64 24.30 26.27
C GLU A 482 -12.08 24.18 25.77
#